data_81f655ba85f64bb263e295059969f009
#
_entry.id   81f655ba85f64bb263e295059969f009
#
_cell.length_a   1.000
_cell.length_b   1.000
_cell.length_c   1.000
_cell.angle_alpha   90.00
_cell.angle_beta   90.00
_cell.angle_gamma   90.00
#
_symmetry.space_group_name_H-M   'P 1'
#
loop_
_entity.id
_entity.type
_entity.pdbx_description
1 polymer ?
#
loop_
_entity_poly.entity_id
_entity_poly.type
_entity_poly.pdbx_seq_one_letter_code
_entity_poly.pdbx_strand_id
1 'polypeptide(L)'
;MFYRVGKFKHELGKTDEIMGFFKSNEDTFKASEGLKGVFYFKASEEEVVGVAMWESKEHFEQSADRIQSVLSGLAELISGPPEIYEGNSGYNFNKD
;
A
#
# COMPACT_ATOMS: atom_id res chain seq x y z
N MET A 1 -10.74 12.04 -3.88
CA MET A 1 -10.02 10.88 -3.28
C MET A 1 -8.83 10.53 -4.16
N PHE A 2 -7.67 10.36 -3.59
CA PHE A 2 -6.46 9.99 -4.30
C PHE A 2 -6.14 8.52 -3.98
N TYR A 3 -5.89 7.73 -5.01
CA TYR A 3 -5.62 6.31 -4.88
C TYR A 3 -4.19 5.98 -5.27
N ARG A 4 -3.61 5.03 -4.55
CA ARG A 4 -2.29 4.50 -4.88
C ARG A 4 -2.35 2.99 -4.82
N VAL A 5 -1.92 2.33 -5.90
CA VAL A 5 -1.91 0.87 -5.99
C VAL A 5 -0.48 0.41 -6.13
N GLY A 6 -0.08 -0.56 -5.32
CA GLY A 6 1.24 -1.16 -5.41
C GLY A 6 1.12 -2.65 -5.69
N LYS A 7 1.90 -3.14 -6.65
CA LYS A 7 2.00 -4.56 -6.95
C LYS A 7 3.37 -5.03 -6.50
N PHE A 8 3.40 -6.02 -5.61
CA PHE A 8 4.62 -6.50 -4.98
C PHE A 8 4.80 -7.98 -5.32
N LYS A 9 5.78 -8.27 -6.18
CA LYS A 9 6.13 -9.65 -6.50
C LYS A 9 7.06 -10.21 -5.43
N HIS A 10 6.88 -11.49 -5.10
CA HIS A 10 7.68 -12.13 -4.07
C HIS A 10 7.84 -13.61 -4.39
N GLU A 11 8.79 -14.26 -3.72
CA GLU A 11 8.98 -15.70 -3.87
C GLU A 11 7.84 -16.46 -3.21
N LEU A 12 7.66 -17.70 -3.61
CA LEU A 12 6.67 -18.58 -3.02
C LEU A 12 6.87 -18.68 -1.50
N GLY A 13 5.77 -18.70 -0.76
CA GLY A 13 5.81 -18.85 0.69
C GLY A 13 6.06 -17.59 1.47
N LYS A 14 6.14 -16.43 0.81
CA LYS A 14 6.40 -15.15 1.49
C LYS A 14 5.17 -14.34 1.82
N THR A 15 3.99 -14.77 1.37
CA THR A 15 2.77 -13.98 1.56
C THR A 15 2.50 -13.62 3.02
N ASP A 16 2.60 -14.60 3.92
CA ASP A 16 2.32 -14.37 5.34
C ASP A 16 3.31 -13.41 5.98
N GLU A 17 4.59 -13.50 5.60
CA GLU A 17 5.61 -12.56 6.10
C GLU A 17 5.31 -11.15 5.65
N ILE A 18 4.89 -11.00 4.38
CA ILE A 18 4.56 -9.68 3.82
C ILE A 18 3.34 -9.08 4.52
N MET A 19 2.30 -9.89 4.72
CA MET A 19 1.10 -9.43 5.43
C MET A 19 1.42 -9.05 6.88
N GLY A 20 2.27 -9.84 7.53
CA GLY A 20 2.74 -9.55 8.89
C GLY A 20 3.53 -8.25 8.95
N PHE A 21 4.33 -7.98 7.93
CA PHE A 21 5.08 -6.73 7.83
C PHE A 21 4.14 -5.52 7.78
N PHE A 22 3.10 -5.58 6.94
CA PHE A 22 2.14 -4.48 6.86
C PHE A 22 1.41 -4.30 8.19
N LYS A 23 1.02 -5.39 8.83
CA LYS A 23 0.36 -5.33 10.12
C LYS A 23 1.25 -4.68 11.18
N SER A 24 2.54 -4.95 11.15
CA SER A 24 3.48 -4.38 12.12
C SER A 24 3.66 -2.87 11.92
N ASN A 25 3.22 -2.32 10.79
CA ASN A 25 3.31 -0.90 10.49
C ASN A 25 1.98 -0.16 10.66
N GLU A 26 0.99 -0.76 11.31
CA GLU A 26 -0.33 -0.12 11.52
C GLU A 26 -0.24 1.23 12.22
N ASP A 27 0.68 1.38 13.17
CA ASP A 27 0.83 2.66 13.88
C ASP A 27 1.24 3.77 12.93
N THR A 28 2.08 3.45 11.95
CA THR A 28 2.48 4.41 10.93
C THR A 28 1.28 4.80 10.06
N PHE A 29 0.45 3.84 9.70
CA PHE A 29 -0.76 4.12 8.92
C PHE A 29 -1.74 4.99 9.73
N LYS A 30 -1.94 4.68 10.99
CA LYS A 30 -2.80 5.46 11.88
C LYS A 30 -2.33 6.90 12.03
N ALA A 31 -1.02 7.11 12.04
CA ALA A 31 -0.44 8.44 12.18
C ALA A 31 -0.40 9.23 10.87
N SER A 32 -0.77 8.63 9.76
CA SER A 32 -0.73 9.28 8.44
C SER A 32 -2.02 10.07 8.22
N GLU A 33 -1.94 11.39 8.35
CA GLU A 33 -3.08 12.26 8.19
C GLU A 33 -3.64 12.20 6.78
N GLY A 34 -4.95 12.08 6.67
CA GLY A 34 -5.62 11.99 5.37
C GLY A 34 -5.68 10.60 4.76
N LEU A 35 -5.01 9.63 5.36
CA LEU A 35 -5.11 8.25 4.90
C LEU A 35 -6.46 7.69 5.32
N LYS A 36 -7.26 7.26 4.36
CA LYS A 36 -8.62 6.76 4.60
C LYS A 36 -8.69 5.25 4.73
N GLY A 37 -7.78 4.55 4.11
CA GLY A 37 -7.73 3.10 4.21
C GLY A 37 -6.60 2.53 3.41
N VAL A 38 -6.14 1.35 3.83
CA VAL A 38 -5.11 0.59 3.13
C VAL A 38 -5.58 -0.85 3.10
N PHE A 39 -5.55 -1.44 1.90
CA PHE A 39 -5.97 -2.82 1.72
C PHE A 39 -4.90 -3.59 0.98
N TYR A 40 -4.54 -4.76 1.48
CA TYR A 40 -3.59 -5.65 0.83
C TYR A 40 -4.25 -6.99 0.61
N PHE A 41 -4.08 -7.56 -0.58
CA PHE A 41 -4.62 -8.88 -0.87
C PHE A 41 -3.63 -9.72 -1.67
N LYS A 42 -3.77 -11.02 -1.54
CA LYS A 42 -2.97 -11.98 -2.27
C LYS A 42 -3.55 -12.12 -3.68
N ALA A 43 -2.84 -11.61 -4.67
CA ALA A 43 -3.28 -11.70 -6.06
C ALA A 43 -2.90 -13.05 -6.66
N SER A 44 -1.77 -13.63 -6.22
CA SER A 44 -1.34 -14.97 -6.62
C SER A 44 -0.39 -15.49 -5.54
N GLU A 45 0.15 -16.69 -5.74
CA GLU A 45 1.12 -17.27 -4.80
C GLU A 45 2.42 -16.45 -4.75
N GLU A 46 2.64 -15.59 -5.72
CA GLU A 46 3.88 -14.82 -5.85
C GLU A 46 3.65 -13.31 -5.96
N GLU A 47 2.42 -12.85 -5.66
CA GLU A 47 2.12 -11.42 -5.78
C GLU A 47 1.09 -10.96 -4.74
N VAL A 48 1.40 -9.85 -4.10
CA VAL A 48 0.48 -9.12 -3.22
C VAL A 48 0.20 -7.77 -3.85
N VAL A 49 -1.07 -7.36 -3.82
CA VAL A 49 -1.47 -6.05 -4.32
C VAL A 49 -2.01 -5.24 -3.16
N GLY A 50 -1.58 -3.98 -3.07
CA GLY A 50 -2.05 -3.06 -2.05
C GLY A 50 -2.75 -1.88 -2.67
N VAL A 51 -3.80 -1.40 -2.01
CA VAL A 51 -4.54 -0.20 -2.42
C VAL A 51 -4.61 0.73 -1.23
N ALA A 52 -4.11 1.95 -1.40
CA ALA A 52 -4.22 3.00 -0.39
C ALA A 52 -5.16 4.09 -0.90
N MET A 53 -6.04 4.56 -0.02
CA MET A 53 -6.97 5.64 -0.32
C MET A 53 -6.63 6.84 0.56
N TRP A 54 -6.38 7.97 -0.08
CA TRP A 54 -6.04 9.23 0.59
C TRP A 54 -7.10 10.28 0.33
N GLU A 55 -7.31 11.17 1.28
CA GLU A 55 -8.24 12.27 1.12
C GLU A 55 -7.87 13.15 -0.08
N SER A 56 -6.58 13.39 -0.29
CA SER A 56 -6.07 14.13 -1.44
C SER A 56 -4.63 13.74 -1.73
N LYS A 57 -4.14 14.14 -2.92
CA LYS A 57 -2.75 13.93 -3.28
C LYS A 57 -1.81 14.67 -2.32
N GLU A 58 -2.22 15.85 -1.88
CA GLU A 58 -1.43 16.66 -0.94
C GLU A 58 -1.22 15.94 0.38
N HIS A 59 -2.25 15.25 0.87
CA HIS A 59 -2.12 14.46 2.10
C HIS A 59 -1.11 13.33 1.91
N PHE A 60 -1.15 12.65 0.76
CA PHE A 60 -0.17 11.62 0.47
C PHE A 60 1.24 12.22 0.43
N GLU A 61 1.42 13.35 -0.25
CA GLU A 61 2.74 13.98 -0.38
C GLU A 61 3.30 14.40 0.98
N GLN A 62 2.46 14.84 1.90
CA GLN A 62 2.88 15.18 3.26
C GLN A 62 3.36 13.97 4.04
N SER A 63 2.90 12.78 3.70
CA SER A 63 3.30 11.54 4.36
C SER A 63 4.27 10.71 3.53
N ALA A 64 4.72 11.22 2.39
CA ALA A 64 5.53 10.46 1.43
C ALA A 64 6.79 9.86 2.06
N ASP A 65 7.51 10.62 2.88
CA ASP A 65 8.73 10.12 3.53
C ASP A 65 8.43 8.95 4.46
N ARG A 66 7.33 9.04 5.19
CA ARG A 66 6.91 7.99 6.11
C ARG A 66 6.53 6.72 5.35
N ILE A 67 5.78 6.88 4.26
CA ILE A 67 5.39 5.75 3.42
C ILE A 67 6.62 5.14 2.75
N GLN A 68 7.55 5.96 2.29
CA GLN A 68 8.80 5.47 1.70
C GLN A 68 9.59 4.64 2.70
N SER A 69 9.60 5.03 3.97
CA SER A 69 10.27 4.26 5.02
C SER A 69 9.65 2.88 5.19
N VAL A 70 8.31 2.80 5.13
CA VAL A 70 7.63 1.52 5.21
C VAL A 70 8.01 0.64 4.01
N LEU A 71 7.96 1.20 2.79
CA LEU A 71 8.29 0.44 1.59
C LEU A 71 9.75 0.00 1.56
N SER A 72 10.65 0.79 2.12
CA SER A 72 12.08 0.42 2.21
C SER A 72 12.26 -0.83 3.06
N GLY A 73 11.49 -0.96 4.15
CA GLY A 73 11.54 -2.16 4.99
C GLY A 73 11.00 -3.39 4.27
N LEU A 74 10.14 -3.19 3.29
CA LEU A 74 9.56 -4.29 2.52
C LEU A 74 10.54 -4.86 1.49
N ALA A 75 11.56 -4.10 1.11
CA ALA A 75 12.46 -4.45 0.00
C ALA A 75 13.10 -5.85 0.14
N GLU A 76 13.36 -6.29 1.35
CA GLU A 76 13.96 -7.60 1.59
C GLU A 76 13.00 -8.77 1.37
N LEU A 77 11.70 -8.48 1.35
CA LEU A 77 10.65 -9.50 1.23
C LEU A 77 10.10 -9.63 -0.19
N ILE A 78 10.46 -8.72 -1.09
CA ILE A 78 9.92 -8.71 -2.44
C ILE A 78 11.03 -8.95 -3.48
N SER A 79 10.62 -9.38 -4.68
CA SER A 79 11.53 -9.82 -5.75
C SER A 79 11.80 -8.71 -6.75
N GLY A 80 12.12 -7.52 -6.28
CA GLY A 80 12.42 -6.39 -7.15
C GLY A 80 11.54 -5.19 -6.81
N PRO A 81 11.69 -4.09 -7.55
CA PRO A 81 10.92 -2.88 -7.26
C PRO A 81 9.43 -3.10 -7.52
N PRO A 82 8.56 -2.55 -6.67
CA PRO A 82 7.13 -2.67 -6.89
C PRO A 82 6.66 -1.84 -8.07
N GLU A 83 5.57 -2.26 -8.70
CA GLU A 83 4.88 -1.44 -9.69
C GLU A 83 3.89 -0.55 -8.95
N ILE A 84 3.95 0.75 -9.17
CA ILE A 84 3.09 1.71 -8.49
C ILE A 84 2.23 2.44 -9.52
N TYR A 85 0.94 2.51 -9.25
CA TYR A 85 -0.02 3.30 -10.03
C TYR A 85 -0.71 4.26 -9.09
N GLU A 86 -0.96 5.48 -9.54
CA GLU A 86 -1.63 6.45 -8.69
C GLU A 86 -2.44 7.45 -9.49
N GLY A 87 -3.49 8.00 -8.88
CA GLY A 87 -4.32 8.98 -9.53
C GLY A 87 -5.54 9.34 -8.70
N ASN A 88 -6.20 10.41 -9.10
CA ASN A 88 -7.44 10.83 -8.47
C ASN A 88 -8.61 10.00 -9.00
N SER A 89 -9.63 9.82 -8.14
CA SER A 89 -10.81 9.07 -8.53
C SER A 89 -11.54 9.78 -9.69
N GLY A 90 -11.98 8.98 -10.66
CA GLY A 90 -12.79 9.48 -11.76
C GLY A 90 -14.25 9.13 -11.60
N TYR A 91 -14.53 7.94 -11.07
CA TYR A 91 -15.89 7.47 -10.86
C TYR A 91 -15.94 6.66 -9.58
N ASN A 92 -16.93 6.95 -8.74
CA ASN A 92 -17.16 6.22 -7.50
C ASN A 92 -18.62 5.83 -7.42
N PHE A 93 -18.86 4.60 -7.04
CA PHE A 93 -20.18 4.11 -6.72
C PHE A 93 -20.13 3.39 -5.38
N ASN A 94 -20.94 3.83 -4.45
CA ASN A 94 -21.07 3.22 -3.13
C ASN A 94 -22.52 2.78 -2.98
N LYS A 95 -22.73 1.48 -2.80
CA LYS A 95 -24.07 0.92 -2.76
C LYS A 95 -24.81 1.30 -1.46
N ASP A 96 -24.08 1.51 -0.41
CA ASP A 96 -24.68 1.88 0.89
C ASP A 96 -24.19 3.22 1.37
#